data_1fd4039dc2859301ab555c342d52061b
#
_entry.id   1fd4039dc2859301ab555c342d52061b
#
_cell.length_a   1.000
_cell.length_b   1.000
_cell.length_c   1.000
_cell.angle_alpha   90.00
_cell.angle_beta   90.00
_cell.angle_gamma   90.00
#
_symmetry.space_group_name_H-M   'P 1'
#
loop_
_entity.id
_entity.type
_entity.pdbx_description
1 polymer ?
#
loop_
_entity_poly.entity_id
_entity_poly.type
_entity_poly.pdbx_seq_one_letter_code
_entity_poly.pdbx_strand_id
1 'polypeptide(L)'
;MPVVTIVGGGLAGSEAAWQAASAGVRVVLHEMRPVHPTAVHKTDKLAELVCSNSFRGDKLDNAVGVLKEEMRRLGSLVMRAADAARVPAGAALAVDRDRFSAMITDAVTAHPLIEVVRGEVPRIPEPSGDPLIIATGPLTSDSLSAEIASLVGAKHLYFYDAISPIVLAETIDRSKVFRASRWNRSLGPKGGQSPSGEVTKGTVPLSGCGIDDGEGDYLNCPFTREEYERFYDALMAAEKAPLHEFDDPRFFEGCLPIEVMAARGVDTLRFGPMKPVGLPDPRTGREAYAIVQLRQDNLAGDHYSLVGFQTQMKWGEQARVLRLIPGLEPAEFVRFGMIHRNTYINGPTVLRPTWQTRMRDDLFFAGQISGVEGYVESAASGLIAGRNATAVATGRAPSEPPRETAIGALGFYVSNANPQHYEPTNITFGIMPALTSRTGARVPKNKGDRKLAYAERALAALDGWSVGQPPLPPYSDSVPASTR
;
A
#
# COMPACT_ATOMS: atom_id res chain seq x y z
N MET A 1 -6.91 -33.26 -7.88
CA MET A 1 -7.61 -32.01 -7.45
C MET A 1 -6.97 -30.87 -8.20
N PRO A 2 -7.73 -29.87 -8.67
CA PRO A 2 -7.16 -28.70 -9.32
C PRO A 2 -6.24 -27.95 -8.34
N VAL A 3 -5.16 -27.40 -8.86
CA VAL A 3 -4.13 -26.69 -8.08
C VAL A 3 -3.94 -25.31 -8.69
N VAL A 4 -3.76 -24.29 -7.86
CA VAL A 4 -3.28 -22.96 -8.28
C VAL A 4 -1.87 -22.78 -7.74
N THR A 5 -0.91 -22.56 -8.62
CA THR A 5 0.47 -22.24 -8.25
C THR A 5 0.65 -20.73 -8.21
N ILE A 6 1.28 -20.21 -7.15
CA ILE A 6 1.52 -18.78 -6.96
C ILE A 6 3.00 -18.55 -6.66
N VAL A 7 3.62 -17.62 -7.35
CA VAL A 7 5.02 -17.24 -7.15
C VAL A 7 5.08 -15.83 -6.55
N GLY A 8 5.54 -15.73 -5.30
CA GLY A 8 5.66 -14.51 -4.51
C GLY A 8 4.63 -14.44 -3.38
N GLY A 9 5.10 -14.46 -2.13
CA GLY A 9 4.28 -14.38 -0.91
C GLY A 9 4.07 -12.94 -0.40
N GLY A 10 4.11 -11.94 -1.28
CA GLY A 10 3.77 -10.55 -0.97
C GLY A 10 2.26 -10.33 -0.79
N LEU A 11 1.82 -9.06 -0.77
CA LEU A 11 0.39 -8.70 -0.60
C LEU A 11 -0.51 -9.36 -1.65
N ALA A 12 -0.12 -9.32 -2.92
CA ALA A 12 -0.91 -9.87 -4.01
C ALA A 12 -0.96 -11.40 -3.97
N GLY A 13 0.19 -12.06 -3.75
CA GLY A 13 0.23 -13.53 -3.72
C GLY A 13 -0.45 -14.12 -2.51
N SER A 14 -0.30 -13.53 -1.32
CA SER A 14 -1.01 -13.95 -0.11
C SER A 14 -2.52 -13.77 -0.24
N GLU A 15 -2.97 -12.66 -0.83
CA GLU A 15 -4.39 -12.43 -1.11
C GLU A 15 -4.93 -13.44 -2.13
N ALA A 16 -4.19 -13.70 -3.23
CA ALA A 16 -4.57 -14.67 -4.25
C ALA A 16 -4.66 -16.10 -3.67
N ALA A 17 -3.68 -16.49 -2.85
CA ALA A 17 -3.68 -17.78 -2.16
C ALA A 17 -4.92 -17.95 -1.26
N TRP A 18 -5.24 -16.92 -0.49
CA TRP A 18 -6.42 -16.88 0.37
C TRP A 18 -7.71 -17.05 -0.43
N GLN A 19 -7.88 -16.30 -1.52
CA GLN A 19 -9.08 -16.37 -2.35
C GLN A 19 -9.26 -17.75 -2.98
N ALA A 20 -8.19 -18.34 -3.52
CA ALA A 20 -8.25 -19.66 -4.14
C ALA A 20 -8.52 -20.78 -3.12
N ALA A 21 -7.84 -20.76 -2.00
CA ALA A 21 -8.01 -21.76 -0.95
C ALA A 21 -9.38 -21.66 -0.27
N SER A 22 -9.87 -20.44 0.00
CA SER A 22 -11.22 -20.20 0.53
C SER A 22 -12.33 -20.67 -0.42
N ALA A 23 -12.05 -20.73 -1.72
CA ALA A 23 -12.97 -21.31 -2.71
C ALA A 23 -12.82 -22.83 -2.91
N GLY A 24 -12.02 -23.50 -2.05
CA GLY A 24 -11.86 -24.96 -2.03
C GLY A 24 -10.82 -25.51 -3.02
N VAL A 25 -9.95 -24.67 -3.59
CA VAL A 25 -8.89 -25.10 -4.50
C VAL A 25 -7.55 -25.19 -3.75
N ARG A 26 -6.79 -26.27 -4.00
CA ARG A 26 -5.44 -26.41 -3.44
C ARG A 26 -4.51 -25.34 -4.00
N VAL A 27 -3.66 -24.78 -3.14
CA VAL A 27 -2.68 -23.74 -3.50
C VAL A 27 -1.27 -24.17 -3.14
N VAL A 28 -0.33 -23.93 -4.04
CA VAL A 28 1.11 -23.99 -3.78
C VAL A 28 1.66 -22.58 -3.91
N LEU A 29 2.02 -21.97 -2.78
CA LEU A 29 2.57 -20.62 -2.70
C LEU A 29 4.08 -20.67 -2.53
N HIS A 30 4.81 -20.23 -3.54
CA HIS A 30 6.27 -20.10 -3.49
C HIS A 30 6.67 -18.73 -2.95
N GLU A 31 7.55 -18.72 -1.94
CA GLU A 31 8.16 -17.52 -1.40
C GLU A 31 9.67 -17.72 -1.24
N MET A 32 10.46 -16.86 -1.87
CA MET A 32 11.91 -17.05 -1.91
C MET A 32 12.60 -16.82 -0.56
N ARG A 33 12.02 -16.01 0.34
CA ARG A 33 12.58 -15.77 1.68
C ARG A 33 12.23 -16.89 2.65
N PRO A 34 13.11 -17.24 3.61
CA PRO A 34 14.40 -16.62 3.91
C PRO A 34 15.57 -17.16 3.05
N VAL A 35 15.34 -18.13 2.17
CA VAL A 35 16.41 -18.79 1.40
C VAL A 35 17.17 -17.77 0.51
N HIS A 36 16.44 -16.91 -0.18
CA HIS A 36 16.97 -15.80 -0.97
C HIS A 36 16.46 -14.47 -0.40
N PRO A 37 17.28 -13.75 0.40
CA PRO A 37 16.90 -12.48 0.97
C PRO A 37 16.85 -11.39 -0.11
N THR A 38 16.06 -10.35 0.13
CA THR A 38 16.03 -9.14 -0.70
C THR A 38 16.67 -7.96 0.04
N ALA A 39 17.03 -6.91 -0.67
CA ALA A 39 17.66 -5.73 -0.06
C ALA A 39 16.75 -4.99 0.94
N VAL A 40 15.43 -5.11 0.83
CA VAL A 40 14.47 -4.28 1.58
C VAL A 40 13.66 -5.02 2.63
N HIS A 41 13.42 -6.34 2.47
CA HIS A 41 12.72 -7.15 3.45
C HIS A 41 13.62 -7.44 4.66
N LYS A 42 13.02 -7.52 5.84
CA LYS A 42 13.71 -7.76 7.13
C LYS A 42 13.36 -9.09 7.77
N THR A 43 12.22 -9.65 7.38
CA THR A 43 11.69 -10.88 7.96
C THR A 43 11.39 -11.91 6.87
N ASP A 44 11.05 -13.13 7.28
CA ASP A 44 10.54 -14.20 6.43
C ASP A 44 9.01 -14.22 6.34
N LYS A 45 8.33 -13.27 7.01
CA LYS A 45 6.87 -13.16 7.02
C LYS A 45 6.31 -12.83 5.64
N LEU A 46 5.13 -13.38 5.35
CA LEU A 46 4.38 -13.03 4.15
C LEU A 46 3.82 -11.61 4.24
N ALA A 47 3.57 -10.99 3.09
CA ALA A 47 3.00 -9.64 2.97
C ALA A 47 3.71 -8.55 3.82
N GLU A 48 5.03 -8.67 4.00
CA GLU A 48 5.82 -7.64 4.70
C GLU A 48 5.73 -6.29 4.00
N LEU A 49 5.43 -5.23 4.77
CA LEU A 49 5.33 -3.87 4.26
C LEU A 49 6.71 -3.18 4.24
N VAL A 50 7.29 -3.02 3.07
CA VAL A 50 8.69 -2.57 2.91
C VAL A 50 8.87 -1.06 2.85
N CYS A 51 7.90 -0.30 2.33
CA CYS A 51 8.02 1.15 2.13
C CYS A 51 7.40 1.94 3.30
N SER A 52 6.10 1.86 3.47
CA SER A 52 5.29 2.61 4.43
C SER A 52 4.41 1.65 5.21
N ASN A 53 3.88 2.07 6.36
CA ASN A 53 2.82 1.31 7.05
C ASN A 53 1.41 1.80 6.69
N SER A 54 1.28 2.67 5.69
CA SER A 54 0.01 3.31 5.32
C SER A 54 -0.64 2.66 4.10
N PHE A 55 -1.91 2.35 4.24
CA PHE A 55 -2.83 1.98 3.16
C PHE A 55 -3.61 3.20 2.63
N ARG A 56 -3.11 4.41 2.87
CA ARG A 56 -3.71 5.69 2.46
C ARG A 56 -5.12 5.93 3.03
N GLY A 57 -5.85 6.91 2.49
CA GLY A 57 -7.16 7.32 3.01
C GLY A 57 -8.21 6.19 3.03
N ASP A 58 -9.02 6.11 4.11
CA ASP A 58 -10.00 5.03 4.33
C ASP A 58 -11.46 5.48 4.14
N LYS A 59 -11.70 6.76 3.79
CA LYS A 59 -13.06 7.28 3.56
C LYS A 59 -13.50 7.05 2.13
N LEU A 60 -14.81 6.88 1.93
CA LEU A 60 -15.42 6.69 0.61
C LEU A 60 -15.39 7.92 -0.29
N ASP A 61 -14.99 9.08 0.24
CA ASP A 61 -14.78 10.30 -0.55
C ASP A 61 -13.45 10.31 -1.33
N ASN A 62 -12.72 9.19 -1.32
CA ASN A 62 -11.55 8.94 -2.17
C ASN A 62 -11.58 7.52 -2.76
N ALA A 63 -11.00 7.37 -3.94
CA ALA A 63 -11.10 6.14 -4.72
C ALA A 63 -10.44 4.94 -4.02
N VAL A 64 -9.33 5.15 -3.29
CA VAL A 64 -8.68 4.06 -2.55
C VAL A 64 -9.50 3.61 -1.34
N GLY A 65 -10.32 4.48 -0.75
CA GLY A 65 -11.29 4.10 0.27
C GLY A 65 -12.40 3.23 -0.31
N VAL A 66 -12.87 3.55 -1.53
CA VAL A 66 -13.84 2.73 -2.28
C VAL A 66 -13.24 1.35 -2.57
N LEU A 67 -12.02 1.29 -3.12
CA LEU A 67 -11.34 0.03 -3.41
C LEU A 67 -11.20 -0.86 -2.17
N LYS A 68 -10.84 -0.28 -1.02
CA LYS A 68 -10.77 -1.02 0.26
C LYS A 68 -12.13 -1.58 0.69
N GLU A 69 -13.20 -0.80 0.55
CA GLU A 69 -14.55 -1.28 0.88
C GLU A 69 -14.99 -2.39 -0.07
N GLU A 70 -14.67 -2.29 -1.36
CA GLU A 70 -14.91 -3.36 -2.32
C GLU A 70 -14.17 -4.65 -1.93
N MET A 71 -12.89 -4.54 -1.54
CA MET A 71 -12.11 -5.68 -1.08
C MET A 71 -12.66 -6.29 0.22
N ARG A 72 -13.14 -5.46 1.17
CA ARG A 72 -13.80 -5.96 2.39
C ARG A 72 -15.02 -6.78 2.06
N ARG A 73 -15.90 -6.30 1.17
CA ARG A 73 -17.09 -7.02 0.70
C ARG A 73 -16.74 -8.32 -0.01
N LEU A 74 -15.59 -8.36 -0.68
CA LEU A 74 -15.09 -9.57 -1.35
C LEU A 74 -14.29 -10.51 -0.42
N GLY A 75 -14.26 -10.28 0.88
CA GLY A 75 -13.62 -11.16 1.86
C GLY A 75 -12.09 -11.15 1.84
N SER A 76 -11.47 -9.99 1.56
CA SER A 76 -10.02 -9.82 1.51
C SER A 76 -9.34 -10.14 2.84
N LEU A 77 -8.34 -11.02 2.81
CA LEU A 77 -7.44 -11.30 3.93
C LEU A 77 -6.62 -10.06 4.31
N VAL A 78 -6.08 -9.38 3.29
CA VAL A 78 -5.25 -8.18 3.49
C VAL A 78 -6.04 -7.08 4.20
N MET A 79 -7.29 -6.84 3.81
CA MET A 79 -8.10 -5.82 4.47
C MET A 79 -8.50 -6.21 5.89
N ARG A 80 -8.78 -7.49 6.14
CA ARG A 80 -9.06 -8.00 7.49
C ARG A 80 -7.86 -7.81 8.42
N ALA A 81 -6.67 -8.18 7.98
CA ALA A 81 -5.44 -8.00 8.75
C ALA A 81 -5.13 -6.51 8.98
N ALA A 82 -5.33 -5.67 7.95
CA ALA A 82 -5.12 -4.23 8.07
C ALA A 82 -6.08 -3.55 9.06
N ASP A 83 -7.35 -3.92 9.06
CA ASP A 83 -8.34 -3.39 10.01
C ASP A 83 -8.03 -3.84 11.46
N ALA A 84 -7.54 -5.07 11.66
CA ALA A 84 -7.18 -5.59 12.98
C ALA A 84 -5.84 -5.07 13.53
N ALA A 85 -4.91 -4.68 12.64
CA ALA A 85 -3.60 -4.14 13.01
C ALA A 85 -3.52 -2.60 12.96
N ARG A 86 -4.65 -1.92 12.93
CA ARG A 86 -4.75 -0.46 12.77
C ARG A 86 -3.99 0.30 13.86
N VAL A 87 -3.25 1.34 13.45
CA VAL A 87 -2.64 2.34 14.33
C VAL A 87 -3.19 3.75 14.01
N PRO A 88 -3.09 4.72 14.94
CA PRO A 88 -3.55 6.08 14.70
C PRO A 88 -2.85 6.74 13.50
N ALA A 89 -3.62 7.26 12.54
CA ALA A 89 -3.10 7.90 11.33
C ALA A 89 -4.10 8.87 10.66
N GLY A 90 -4.86 9.63 11.42
CA GLY A 90 -5.82 10.60 10.92
C GLY A 90 -6.91 9.95 10.04
N ALA A 91 -7.06 10.44 8.82
CA ALA A 91 -8.01 9.90 7.84
C ALA A 91 -7.46 8.73 7.02
N ALA A 92 -6.23 8.28 7.29
CA ALA A 92 -5.61 7.14 6.63
C ALA A 92 -5.81 5.85 7.44
N LEU A 93 -5.77 4.72 6.75
CA LEU A 93 -5.55 3.42 7.36
C LEU A 93 -4.05 3.17 7.41
N ALA A 94 -3.47 3.19 8.61
CA ALA A 94 -2.11 2.74 8.85
C ALA A 94 -2.12 1.55 9.81
N VAL A 95 -1.09 0.72 9.75
CA VAL A 95 -1.04 -0.53 10.50
C VAL A 95 0.29 -0.70 11.24
N ASP A 96 0.25 -1.47 12.30
CA ASP A 96 1.44 -2.08 12.88
C ASP A 96 1.95 -3.14 11.89
N ARG A 97 3.17 -2.93 11.36
CA ARG A 97 3.72 -3.77 10.29
C ARG A 97 3.93 -5.21 10.71
N ASP A 98 4.44 -5.40 11.93
CA ASP A 98 4.80 -6.73 12.43
C ASP A 98 3.56 -7.56 12.72
N ARG A 99 2.56 -6.94 13.33
CA ARG A 99 1.27 -7.55 13.60
C ARG A 99 0.54 -7.87 12.31
N PHE A 100 0.53 -6.93 11.35
CA PHE A 100 -0.12 -7.12 10.05
C PHE A 100 0.46 -8.32 9.30
N SER A 101 1.79 -8.37 9.13
CA SER A 101 2.44 -9.46 8.40
C SER A 101 2.35 -10.80 9.14
N ALA A 102 2.40 -10.79 10.48
CA ALA A 102 2.19 -11.98 11.27
C ALA A 102 0.79 -12.57 11.06
N MET A 103 -0.27 -11.74 11.13
CA MET A 103 -1.65 -12.20 10.93
C MET A 103 -1.87 -12.82 9.54
N ILE A 104 -1.27 -12.24 8.48
CA ILE A 104 -1.36 -12.82 7.13
C ILE A 104 -0.58 -14.14 7.06
N THR A 105 0.64 -14.18 7.61
CA THR A 105 1.47 -15.38 7.63
C THR A 105 0.74 -16.53 8.34
N ASP A 106 0.20 -16.26 9.53
CA ASP A 106 -0.52 -17.26 10.33
C ASP A 106 -1.76 -17.76 9.59
N ALA A 107 -2.56 -16.85 9.00
CA ALA A 107 -3.77 -17.23 8.26
C ALA A 107 -3.45 -18.11 7.04
N VAL A 108 -2.41 -17.76 6.29
CA VAL A 108 -2.00 -18.51 5.08
C VAL A 108 -1.39 -19.87 5.45
N THR A 109 -0.49 -19.91 6.44
CA THR A 109 0.19 -21.15 6.83
C THR A 109 -0.72 -22.13 7.59
N ALA A 110 -1.72 -21.64 8.29
CA ALA A 110 -2.70 -22.47 8.98
C ALA A 110 -3.81 -23.01 8.05
N HIS A 111 -3.92 -22.49 6.81
CA HIS A 111 -5.00 -22.93 5.92
C HIS A 111 -4.72 -24.30 5.32
N PRO A 112 -5.62 -25.32 5.49
CA PRO A 112 -5.36 -26.71 5.11
C PRO A 112 -5.14 -26.95 3.61
N LEU A 113 -5.56 -26.01 2.76
CA LEU A 113 -5.41 -26.09 1.31
C LEU A 113 -4.24 -25.26 0.78
N ILE A 114 -3.46 -24.57 1.63
CA ILE A 114 -2.29 -23.79 1.22
C ILE A 114 -1.02 -24.46 1.69
N GLU A 115 -0.15 -24.79 0.74
CA GLU A 115 1.21 -25.24 0.97
C GLU A 115 2.17 -24.08 0.66
N VAL A 116 2.96 -23.66 1.65
CA VAL A 116 3.97 -22.61 1.46
C VAL A 116 5.33 -23.28 1.23
N VAL A 117 5.88 -23.10 0.03
CA VAL A 117 7.18 -23.62 -0.38
C VAL A 117 8.21 -22.50 -0.34
N ARG A 118 9.25 -22.65 0.48
CA ARG A 118 10.34 -21.68 0.60
C ARG A 118 11.45 -21.98 -0.38
N GLY A 119 11.75 -21.01 -1.24
CA GLY A 119 12.79 -21.10 -2.27
C GLY A 119 12.44 -20.25 -3.49
N GLU A 120 13.47 -19.95 -4.29
CA GLU A 120 13.33 -19.23 -5.54
C GLU A 120 12.69 -20.11 -6.62
N VAL A 121 11.82 -19.51 -7.42
CA VAL A 121 11.32 -20.08 -8.69
C VAL A 121 12.04 -19.34 -9.82
N PRO A 122 13.11 -19.90 -10.40
CA PRO A 122 13.95 -19.19 -11.36
C PRO A 122 13.38 -19.16 -12.79
N ARG A 123 12.36 -19.98 -13.07
CA ARG A 123 11.76 -20.11 -14.41
C ARG A 123 10.25 -20.17 -14.34
N ILE A 124 9.59 -19.68 -15.39
CA ILE A 124 8.15 -19.85 -15.53
C ILE A 124 7.86 -21.30 -15.94
N PRO A 125 7.08 -22.05 -15.15
CA PRO A 125 6.70 -23.43 -15.49
C PRO A 125 6.00 -23.51 -16.84
N GLU A 126 6.24 -24.61 -17.56
CA GLU A 126 5.52 -24.93 -18.79
C GLU A 126 4.01 -25.09 -18.49
N PRO A 127 3.14 -24.81 -19.47
CA PRO A 127 1.70 -25.00 -19.29
C PRO A 127 1.36 -26.44 -18.89
N SER A 128 0.81 -26.60 -17.72
CA SER A 128 0.36 -27.90 -17.17
C SER A 128 -1.16 -28.06 -17.19
N GLY A 129 -1.88 -27.00 -17.53
CA GLY A 129 -3.33 -26.90 -17.40
C GLY A 129 -3.77 -26.36 -16.04
N ASP A 130 -2.89 -26.36 -15.03
CA ASP A 130 -3.12 -25.71 -13.74
C ASP A 130 -2.73 -24.23 -13.80
N PRO A 131 -3.54 -23.33 -13.25
CA PRO A 131 -3.24 -21.90 -13.26
C PRO A 131 -1.98 -21.52 -12.47
N LEU A 132 -1.21 -20.58 -13.05
CA LEU A 132 -0.03 -19.97 -12.46
C LEU A 132 -0.25 -18.47 -12.26
N ILE A 133 0.00 -17.97 -11.05
CA ILE A 133 -0.01 -16.52 -10.75
C ILE A 133 1.39 -16.06 -10.41
N ILE A 134 1.93 -15.10 -11.17
CA ILE A 134 3.19 -14.42 -10.85
C ILE A 134 2.85 -13.14 -10.07
N ALA A 135 3.21 -13.11 -8.79
CA ALA A 135 2.91 -12.05 -7.83
C ALA A 135 4.16 -11.60 -7.06
N THR A 136 5.31 -11.58 -7.73
CA THR A 136 6.65 -11.34 -7.17
C THR A 136 6.90 -9.90 -6.74
N GLY A 137 5.95 -8.99 -7.05
CA GLY A 137 6.07 -7.58 -6.70
C GLY A 137 7.21 -6.88 -7.44
N PRO A 138 7.78 -5.80 -6.85
CA PRO A 138 8.79 -4.98 -7.52
C PRO A 138 10.19 -5.61 -7.53
N LEU A 139 10.44 -6.58 -6.67
CA LEU A 139 11.77 -7.18 -6.41
C LEU A 139 11.83 -8.63 -6.90
N THR A 140 11.37 -8.85 -8.12
CA THR A 140 11.51 -10.13 -8.81
C THR A 140 12.99 -10.49 -8.96
N SER A 141 13.36 -11.76 -8.72
CA SER A 141 14.73 -12.23 -8.90
C SER A 141 15.21 -12.04 -10.34
N ASP A 142 16.50 -11.88 -10.55
CA ASP A 142 17.08 -11.63 -11.88
C ASP A 142 16.77 -12.77 -12.85
N SER A 143 16.81 -14.03 -12.38
CA SER A 143 16.51 -15.21 -13.18
C SER A 143 15.07 -15.21 -13.66
N LEU A 144 14.09 -15.05 -12.77
CA LEU A 144 12.68 -15.00 -13.14
C LEU A 144 12.34 -13.74 -13.94
N SER A 145 13.03 -12.62 -13.66
CA SER A 145 12.87 -11.37 -14.43
C SER A 145 13.27 -11.57 -15.89
N ALA A 146 14.38 -12.28 -16.16
CA ALA A 146 14.81 -12.61 -17.52
C ALA A 146 13.79 -13.51 -18.24
N GLU A 147 13.23 -14.50 -17.55
CA GLU A 147 12.19 -15.38 -18.08
C GLU A 147 10.91 -14.60 -18.44
N ILE A 148 10.47 -13.70 -17.54
CA ILE A 148 9.31 -12.83 -17.80
C ILE A 148 9.58 -11.97 -19.03
N ALA A 149 10.76 -11.34 -19.13
CA ALA A 149 11.13 -10.51 -20.29
C ALA A 149 11.09 -11.29 -21.58
N SER A 150 11.60 -12.53 -21.57
CA SER A 150 11.55 -13.42 -22.73
C SER A 150 10.10 -13.76 -23.13
N LEU A 151 9.26 -14.07 -22.14
CA LEU A 151 7.85 -14.43 -22.36
C LEU A 151 7.05 -13.27 -22.95
N VAL A 152 7.20 -12.06 -22.41
CA VAL A 152 6.41 -10.89 -22.84
C VAL A 152 6.96 -10.21 -24.09
N GLY A 153 8.13 -10.63 -24.59
CA GLY A 153 8.75 -10.13 -25.82
C GLY A 153 9.19 -8.67 -25.77
N ALA A 154 9.36 -8.10 -24.56
CA ALA A 154 9.71 -6.70 -24.35
C ALA A 154 10.70 -6.54 -23.20
N LYS A 155 11.53 -5.48 -23.25
CA LYS A 155 12.28 -5.07 -22.08
C LYS A 155 11.30 -4.68 -20.97
N HIS A 156 11.60 -5.07 -19.72
CA HIS A 156 10.86 -4.61 -18.56
C HIS A 156 10.85 -3.08 -18.51
N LEU A 157 9.70 -2.52 -18.20
CA LEU A 157 9.58 -1.14 -17.76
C LEU A 157 10.01 -1.08 -16.29
N TYR A 158 10.58 0.03 -15.88
CA TYR A 158 10.99 0.23 -14.50
C TYR A 158 10.78 1.68 -14.07
N PHE A 159 10.66 1.88 -12.75
CA PHE A 159 10.72 3.17 -12.10
C PHE A 159 11.48 3.02 -10.78
N TYR A 160 11.95 4.14 -10.26
CA TYR A 160 12.58 4.18 -8.94
C TYR A 160 11.57 4.59 -7.89
N ASP A 161 11.63 3.91 -6.74
CA ASP A 161 10.88 4.22 -5.53
C ASP A 161 11.85 4.43 -4.38
N ALA A 162 11.42 5.20 -3.39
CA ALA A 162 12.23 5.50 -2.23
C ALA A 162 11.46 5.27 -0.93
N ILE A 163 12.17 4.88 0.11
CA ILE A 163 11.63 4.54 1.42
C ILE A 163 11.87 5.71 2.38
N SER A 164 10.89 5.97 3.26
CA SER A 164 11.02 6.98 4.32
C SER A 164 11.79 6.45 5.53
N PRO A 165 12.58 7.30 6.22
CA PRO A 165 13.25 6.97 7.47
C PRO A 165 12.28 6.74 8.63
N ILE A 166 12.73 5.97 9.64
CA ILE A 166 12.00 5.69 10.90
C ILE A 166 12.91 6.06 12.06
N VAL A 167 12.35 6.75 13.06
CA VAL A 167 13.04 7.19 14.29
C VAL A 167 12.44 6.56 15.53
N LEU A 168 13.25 6.41 16.59
CA LEU A 168 12.83 6.00 17.94
C LEU A 168 12.08 7.13 18.64
N ALA A 169 10.92 6.83 19.19
CA ALA A 169 10.05 7.79 19.86
C ALA A 169 10.68 8.46 21.08
N GLU A 170 11.46 7.70 21.87
CA GLU A 170 12.13 8.18 23.10
C GLU A 170 13.25 9.18 22.80
N THR A 171 13.76 9.20 21.57
CA THR A 171 14.83 10.12 21.14
C THR A 171 14.30 11.40 20.49
N ILE A 172 12.97 11.58 20.39
CA ILE A 172 12.35 12.79 19.87
C ILE A 172 12.27 13.83 20.99
N ASP A 173 12.79 15.03 20.76
CA ASP A 173 12.66 16.16 21.69
C ASP A 173 11.20 16.66 21.74
N ARG A 174 10.45 16.17 22.73
CA ARG A 174 9.03 16.46 22.93
C ARG A 174 8.75 17.93 23.24
N SER A 175 9.72 18.71 23.70
CA SER A 175 9.55 20.13 23.96
C SER A 175 9.37 20.96 22.68
N LYS A 176 9.86 20.46 21.54
CA LYS A 176 9.83 21.15 20.25
C LYS A 176 8.70 20.68 19.33
N VAL A 177 8.09 19.53 19.60
CA VAL A 177 7.02 18.97 18.79
C VAL A 177 5.67 19.07 19.49
N PHE A 178 4.58 18.91 18.74
CA PHE A 178 3.23 18.85 19.29
C PHE A 178 2.39 17.77 18.60
N ARG A 179 1.42 17.22 19.33
CA ARG A 179 0.51 16.21 18.81
C ARG A 179 -0.74 16.88 18.21
N ALA A 180 -1.04 16.61 16.96
CA ALA A 180 -2.26 17.08 16.31
C ALA A 180 -2.58 16.28 15.04
N SER A 181 -3.85 16.25 14.67
CA SER A 181 -4.32 15.81 13.36
C SER A 181 -4.78 17.01 12.53
N ARG A 182 -4.43 17.05 11.26
CA ARG A 182 -4.77 18.16 10.36
C ARG A 182 -6.29 18.42 10.34
N TRP A 183 -6.71 19.65 10.64
CA TRP A 183 -8.11 20.06 10.81
C TRP A 183 -8.88 19.20 11.83
N ASN A 184 -8.19 18.67 12.85
CA ASN A 184 -8.74 17.77 13.87
C ASN A 184 -9.45 16.53 13.27
N ARG A 185 -9.00 16.08 12.09
CA ARG A 185 -9.56 14.90 11.41
C ARG A 185 -8.83 13.66 11.86
N SER A 186 -9.44 12.93 12.80
CA SER A 186 -9.04 11.57 13.18
C SER A 186 -10.17 10.60 12.83
N LEU A 187 -9.83 9.36 12.46
CA LEU A 187 -10.82 8.30 12.31
C LEU A 187 -11.20 7.69 13.68
N GLY A 188 -10.39 7.95 14.71
CA GLY A 188 -10.51 7.30 16.01
C GLY A 188 -10.31 5.77 15.93
N PRO A 189 -10.19 5.06 17.05
CA PRO A 189 -10.42 3.62 17.07
C PRO A 189 -11.90 3.40 16.70
N LYS A 190 -12.18 2.57 15.69
CA LYS A 190 -13.54 2.07 15.46
C LYS A 190 -13.90 1.21 16.67
N GLY A 191 -14.50 1.80 17.70
CA GLY A 191 -15.23 1.07 18.70
C GLY A 191 -16.27 0.24 17.98
N GLY A 192 -16.32 -1.08 18.26
CA GLY A 192 -17.31 -1.94 17.68
C GLY A 192 -18.69 -1.29 17.84
N GLN A 193 -19.42 -1.13 16.77
CA GLN A 193 -20.81 -0.71 16.82
C GLN A 193 -21.56 -1.82 17.55
N SER A 194 -21.84 -1.58 18.84
CA SER A 194 -22.89 -2.31 19.53
C SER A 194 -24.24 -1.90 18.93
N PRO A 195 -25.20 -2.81 18.74
CA PRO A 195 -26.50 -2.50 18.15
C PRO A 195 -27.38 -1.53 18.97
N SER A 196 -26.91 -1.12 20.14
CA SER A 196 -27.58 -0.13 21.00
C SER A 196 -26.74 1.14 21.04
N GLY A 197 -27.16 2.15 20.34
CA GLY A 197 -26.63 3.49 20.12
C GLY A 197 -26.07 4.31 21.30
N GLU A 198 -25.30 3.72 22.19
CA GLU A 198 -24.55 4.40 23.23
C GLU A 198 -23.06 4.46 22.87
N VAL A 199 -22.58 5.66 22.58
CA VAL A 199 -21.17 5.99 22.39
C VAL A 199 -20.47 5.87 23.74
N THR A 200 -19.94 4.69 24.06
CA THR A 200 -18.98 4.58 25.17
C THR A 200 -17.64 5.14 24.70
N LYS A 201 -17.26 6.29 25.26
CA LYS A 201 -15.90 6.83 25.21
C LYS A 201 -14.94 5.87 25.92
N GLY A 202 -14.47 4.87 25.20
CA GLY A 202 -13.41 3.97 25.65
C GLY A 202 -12.07 4.51 25.20
N THR A 203 -11.56 5.54 25.85
CA THR A 203 -10.13 5.86 25.85
C THR A 203 -9.42 4.77 26.62
N VAL A 204 -8.67 3.90 25.94
CA VAL A 204 -7.58 3.16 26.60
C VAL A 204 -6.45 4.18 26.74
N PRO A 205 -6.09 4.63 27.95
CA PRO A 205 -4.93 5.47 28.14
C PRO A 205 -3.70 4.59 27.92
N LEU A 206 -2.92 4.86 26.89
CA LEU A 206 -1.52 4.44 26.79
C LEU A 206 -0.73 5.27 27.83
N SER A 207 -0.93 4.94 29.11
CA SER A 207 -0.18 5.50 30.24
C SER A 207 1.15 4.77 30.36
N GLY A 208 2.18 5.35 29.77
CA GLY A 208 3.54 4.84 29.88
C GLY A 208 4.58 5.85 29.44
N CYS A 209 4.40 7.13 29.71
CA CYS A 209 5.40 8.17 30.00
C CYS A 209 4.66 9.53 30.03
N GLY A 210 4.63 10.13 31.20
CA GLY A 210 3.76 11.27 31.51
C GLY A 210 4.24 12.57 30.86
N ILE A 211 3.77 12.85 29.67
CA ILE A 211 3.58 14.19 29.13
C ILE A 211 2.30 14.11 28.31
N ASP A 212 1.29 14.90 28.67
CA ASP A 212 0.07 15.09 27.89
C ASP A 212 0.41 15.93 26.66
N ASP A 213 0.80 15.26 25.56
CA ASP A 213 1.22 15.90 24.30
C ASP A 213 0.04 16.42 23.47
N GLY A 214 -1.18 16.48 24.02
CA GLY A 214 -2.40 16.89 23.31
C GLY A 214 -3.10 15.76 22.55
N GLU A 215 -4.26 16.07 21.94
CA GLU A 215 -5.05 15.14 21.13
C GLU A 215 -4.61 15.18 19.65
N GLY A 216 -4.37 14.03 19.05
CA GLY A 216 -4.08 13.90 17.61
C GLY A 216 -3.29 12.65 17.26
N ASP A 217 -3.25 12.33 15.95
CA ASP A 217 -2.66 11.09 15.44
C ASP A 217 -1.21 11.22 15.00
N TYR A 218 -0.70 12.46 14.86
CA TYR A 218 0.67 12.74 14.39
C TYR A 218 1.43 13.58 15.40
N LEU A 219 2.74 13.34 15.50
CA LEU A 219 3.67 14.31 16.06
C LEU A 219 4.07 15.27 14.95
N ASN A 220 4.05 16.57 15.23
CA ASN A 220 4.32 17.62 14.26
C ASN A 220 5.56 18.40 14.68
N CYS A 221 6.55 18.48 13.78
CA CYS A 221 7.80 19.22 13.96
C CYS A 221 7.69 20.56 13.23
N PRO A 222 7.40 21.66 13.90
CA PRO A 222 7.23 22.98 13.28
C PRO A 222 8.58 23.64 13.02
N PHE A 223 8.70 24.29 11.88
CA PHE A 223 9.86 25.07 11.48
C PHE A 223 9.58 26.56 11.54
N THR A 224 10.55 27.34 12.00
CA THR A 224 10.68 28.74 11.62
C THR A 224 11.17 28.86 10.17
N ARG A 225 11.16 30.08 9.62
CA ARG A 225 11.68 30.32 8.28
C ARG A 225 13.17 30.01 8.18
N GLU A 226 13.96 30.47 9.15
CA GLU A 226 15.40 30.29 9.19
C GLU A 226 15.82 28.83 9.35
N GLU A 227 15.06 28.07 10.14
CA GLU A 227 15.28 26.62 10.29
C GLU A 227 14.97 25.89 8.99
N TYR A 228 13.89 26.27 8.29
CA TYR A 228 13.52 25.68 7.02
C TYR A 228 14.57 25.97 5.93
N GLU A 229 15.03 27.22 5.82
CA GLU A 229 16.05 27.60 4.82
C GLU A 229 17.35 26.80 5.05
N ARG A 230 17.82 26.69 6.30
CA ARG A 230 18.99 25.85 6.66
C ARG A 230 18.78 24.36 6.32
N PHE A 231 17.59 23.83 6.61
CA PHE A 231 17.25 22.46 6.27
C PHE A 231 17.23 22.25 4.76
N TYR A 232 16.58 23.18 4.00
CA TYR A 232 16.49 23.12 2.56
C TYR A 232 17.88 23.15 1.90
N ASP A 233 18.73 24.06 2.30
CA ASP A 233 20.09 24.17 1.76
C ASP A 233 20.90 22.90 2.03
N ALA A 234 20.82 22.35 3.24
CA ALA A 234 21.47 21.11 3.60
C ALA A 234 20.93 19.91 2.81
N LEU A 235 19.63 19.85 2.56
CA LEU A 235 18.97 18.83 1.74
C LEU A 235 19.44 18.89 0.28
N MET A 236 19.53 20.10 -0.28
CA MET A 236 19.98 20.28 -1.67
C MET A 236 21.45 19.98 -1.89
N ALA A 237 22.28 20.19 -0.86
CA ALA A 237 23.71 19.92 -0.89
C ALA A 237 24.08 18.46 -0.53
N ALA A 238 23.09 17.65 -0.09
CA ALA A 238 23.33 16.29 0.37
C ALA A 238 23.78 15.36 -0.77
N GLU A 239 24.76 14.50 -0.48
CA GLU A 239 25.18 13.47 -1.41
C GLU A 239 24.09 12.40 -1.58
N LYS A 240 23.86 12.03 -2.85
CA LYS A 240 22.85 11.05 -3.24
C LYS A 240 23.48 9.67 -3.45
N ALA A 241 22.71 8.61 -3.20
CA ALA A 241 23.10 7.26 -3.58
C ALA A 241 23.17 7.16 -5.11
N PRO A 242 24.16 6.44 -5.67
CA PRO A 242 24.27 6.25 -7.10
C PRO A 242 23.06 5.45 -7.63
N LEU A 243 22.53 5.88 -8.76
CA LEU A 243 21.62 5.08 -9.60
C LEU A 243 22.47 4.23 -10.55
N HIS A 244 21.88 3.20 -11.15
CA HIS A 244 22.58 2.44 -12.18
C HIS A 244 22.97 3.36 -13.35
N GLU A 245 24.21 3.24 -13.84
CA GLU A 245 24.85 4.18 -14.78
C GLU A 245 24.12 4.39 -16.13
N PHE A 246 23.18 3.51 -16.47
CA PHE A 246 22.48 3.53 -17.76
C PHE A 246 21.00 3.90 -17.66
N ASP A 247 20.51 4.26 -16.49
CA ASP A 247 19.10 4.51 -16.25
C ASP A 247 18.81 6.01 -16.27
N ASP A 248 17.88 6.43 -17.12
CA ASP A 248 17.18 7.72 -16.97
C ASP A 248 16.28 7.61 -15.73
N PRO A 249 16.54 8.37 -14.63
CA PRO A 249 15.85 8.17 -13.36
C PRO A 249 14.37 8.58 -13.46
N ARG A 250 13.52 7.60 -13.69
CA ARG A 250 12.06 7.76 -13.66
C ARG A 250 11.58 7.42 -12.26
N PHE A 251 11.10 8.43 -11.55
CA PHE A 251 10.47 8.28 -10.25
C PHE A 251 8.96 8.28 -10.39
N PHE A 252 8.29 7.44 -9.62
CA PHE A 252 6.84 7.53 -9.49
C PHE A 252 6.45 8.79 -8.71
N GLU A 253 5.55 9.63 -9.25
CA GLU A 253 5.15 10.91 -8.63
C GLU A 253 4.64 10.77 -7.19
N GLY A 254 3.98 9.67 -6.86
CA GLY A 254 3.46 9.41 -5.51
C GLY A 254 4.54 9.06 -4.47
N CYS A 255 5.76 8.71 -4.90
CA CYS A 255 6.88 8.30 -4.05
C CYS A 255 8.17 9.04 -4.41
N LEU A 256 8.07 10.28 -4.90
CA LEU A 256 9.22 11.12 -5.22
C LEU A 256 10.12 11.30 -4.00
N PRO A 257 11.44 11.13 -4.15
CA PRO A 257 12.39 11.53 -3.13
C PRO A 257 12.25 13.01 -2.78
N ILE A 258 12.38 13.33 -1.48
CA ILE A 258 12.15 14.69 -0.99
C ILE A 258 13.09 15.71 -1.62
N GLU A 259 14.33 15.34 -1.91
CA GLU A 259 15.31 16.17 -2.59
C GLU A 259 14.97 16.39 -4.07
N VAL A 260 14.25 15.47 -4.72
CA VAL A 260 13.73 15.65 -6.08
C VAL A 260 12.56 16.63 -6.08
N MET A 261 11.69 16.57 -5.06
CA MET A 261 10.64 17.56 -4.87
C MET A 261 11.22 18.94 -4.56
N ALA A 262 12.21 19.02 -3.66
CA ALA A 262 12.89 20.26 -3.29
C ALA A 262 13.53 20.95 -4.49
N ALA A 263 14.13 20.21 -5.41
CA ALA A 263 14.74 20.72 -6.62
C ALA A 263 13.76 21.45 -7.57
N ARG A 264 12.45 21.26 -7.42
CA ARG A 264 11.41 21.96 -8.19
C ARG A 264 11.20 23.41 -7.69
N GLY A 265 11.76 23.77 -6.55
CA GLY A 265 11.71 25.13 -5.98
C GLY A 265 11.62 25.14 -4.46
N VAL A 266 12.14 26.20 -3.83
CA VAL A 266 12.26 26.33 -2.37
C VAL A 266 10.94 26.18 -1.62
N ASP A 267 9.83 26.61 -2.21
CA ASP A 267 8.50 26.51 -1.59
C ASP A 267 7.79 25.20 -1.88
N THR A 268 8.30 24.35 -2.77
CA THR A 268 7.62 23.10 -3.20
C THR A 268 7.26 22.19 -2.01
N LEU A 269 8.19 22.02 -1.07
CA LEU A 269 7.97 21.17 0.11
C LEU A 269 6.86 21.73 1.02
N ARG A 270 6.72 23.05 1.11
CA ARG A 270 5.70 23.74 1.92
C ARG A 270 4.29 23.62 1.35
N PHE A 271 4.15 23.33 0.06
CA PHE A 271 2.88 22.99 -0.59
C PHE A 271 2.64 21.48 -0.72
N GLY A 272 3.66 20.68 -0.39
CA GLY A 272 3.68 19.23 -0.41
C GLY A 272 3.78 18.60 0.97
N PRO A 273 4.82 17.76 1.23
CA PRO A 273 4.93 16.96 2.47
C PRO A 273 5.11 17.83 3.74
N MET A 274 5.67 19.02 3.62
CA MET A 274 5.90 19.91 4.76
C MET A 274 4.84 21.03 4.91
N LYS A 275 3.65 20.83 4.35
CA LYS A 275 2.57 21.83 4.38
C LYS A 275 2.11 22.13 5.80
N PRO A 276 2.08 23.41 6.29
CA PRO A 276 1.68 23.75 7.64
C PRO A 276 0.17 23.91 7.81
N VAL A 277 -0.56 24.18 6.73
CA VAL A 277 -1.99 24.52 6.74
C VAL A 277 -2.87 23.51 7.47
N GLY A 278 -3.69 23.97 8.41
CA GLY A 278 -4.59 23.16 9.20
C GLY A 278 -3.93 22.49 10.42
N LEU A 279 -2.73 22.95 10.80
CA LEU A 279 -1.96 22.49 11.96
C LEU A 279 -1.43 23.70 12.76
N PRO A 280 -2.29 24.47 13.45
CA PRO A 280 -1.81 25.54 14.30
C PRO A 280 -0.95 24.96 15.44
N ASP A 281 0.22 25.56 15.68
CA ASP A 281 1.07 25.20 16.80
C ASP A 281 0.37 25.67 18.11
N PRO A 282 0.04 24.76 19.04
CA PRO A 282 -0.68 25.10 20.27
C PRO A 282 0.08 26.08 21.18
N ARG A 283 1.41 26.17 21.03
CA ARG A 283 2.26 27.06 21.83
C ARG A 283 2.16 28.52 21.35
N THR A 284 1.90 28.75 20.09
CA THR A 284 1.85 30.08 19.48
C THR A 284 0.46 30.47 18.98
N GLY A 285 -0.45 29.51 18.82
CA GLY A 285 -1.76 29.66 18.19
C GLY A 285 -1.70 29.98 16.69
N ARG A 286 -0.52 29.89 16.04
CA ARG A 286 -0.29 30.23 14.63
C ARG A 286 0.23 29.01 13.86
N GLU A 287 0.02 29.02 12.57
CA GLU A 287 0.66 28.05 11.66
C GLU A 287 2.17 28.34 11.57
N ALA A 288 2.98 27.29 11.62
CA ALA A 288 4.43 27.37 11.44
C ALA A 288 4.78 27.70 9.98
N TYR A 289 6.03 28.02 9.68
CA TYR A 289 6.49 28.26 8.31
C TYR A 289 6.43 26.97 7.46
N ALA A 290 6.82 25.84 8.04
CA ALA A 290 6.68 24.48 7.49
C ALA A 290 6.49 23.49 8.64
N ILE A 291 5.98 22.28 8.36
CA ILE A 291 5.80 21.23 9.37
C ILE A 291 6.19 19.87 8.78
N VAL A 292 7.01 19.11 9.48
CA VAL A 292 7.20 17.68 9.25
C VAL A 292 6.26 16.91 10.16
N GLN A 293 5.52 15.96 9.59
CA GLN A 293 4.64 15.06 10.33
C GLN A 293 5.32 13.72 10.55
N LEU A 294 5.28 13.24 11.80
CA LEU A 294 5.74 11.91 12.17
C LEU A 294 4.51 11.03 12.46
N ARG A 295 4.42 9.89 11.78
CA ARG A 295 3.34 8.93 11.94
C ARG A 295 3.82 7.74 12.76
N GLN A 296 3.02 7.32 13.72
CA GLN A 296 3.25 6.09 14.48
C GLN A 296 3.35 4.89 13.54
N ASP A 297 4.42 4.08 13.72
CA ASP A 297 4.73 2.96 12.83
C ASP A 297 4.31 1.59 13.40
N ASN A 298 4.11 1.50 14.72
CA ASN A 298 3.67 0.29 15.41
C ASN A 298 2.71 0.59 16.58
N LEU A 299 2.08 -0.44 17.15
CA LEU A 299 1.13 -0.30 18.26
C LEU A 299 1.78 0.12 19.58
N ALA A 300 3.04 -0.23 19.80
CA ALA A 300 3.79 0.17 21.00
C ALA A 300 4.02 1.69 21.05
N GLY A 301 3.99 2.38 19.90
CA GLY A 301 4.22 3.82 19.82
C GLY A 301 5.68 4.21 20.01
N ASP A 302 6.60 3.27 19.90
CA ASP A 302 8.03 3.48 20.09
C ASP A 302 8.78 3.79 18.77
N HIS A 303 8.10 3.67 17.61
CA HIS A 303 8.64 3.98 16.29
C HIS A 303 7.76 5.00 15.56
N TYR A 304 8.40 5.97 14.90
CA TYR A 304 7.72 6.98 14.08
C TYR A 304 8.36 7.10 12.70
N SER A 305 7.56 7.04 11.65
CA SER A 305 7.98 7.27 10.27
C SER A 305 7.80 8.73 9.87
N LEU A 306 8.78 9.30 9.13
CA LEU A 306 8.69 10.65 8.58
C LEU A 306 7.77 10.64 7.35
N VAL A 307 6.64 11.35 7.41
CA VAL A 307 5.63 11.33 6.35
C VAL A 307 6.09 12.14 5.13
N GLY A 308 6.18 11.47 3.98
CA GLY A 308 6.58 12.13 2.72
C GLY A 308 8.09 12.41 2.61
N PHE A 309 8.90 11.73 3.41
CA PHE A 309 10.36 11.88 3.43
C PHE A 309 11.07 10.67 2.82
N GLN A 310 10.52 10.12 1.74
CA GLN A 310 11.26 9.19 0.90
C GLN A 310 12.52 9.88 0.39
N THR A 311 13.67 9.18 0.37
CA THR A 311 14.95 9.82 0.05
C THR A 311 15.93 8.88 -0.63
N GLN A 312 16.74 9.45 -1.52
CA GLN A 312 17.92 8.82 -2.14
C GLN A 312 19.24 9.30 -1.52
N MET A 313 19.19 10.13 -0.47
CA MET A 313 20.43 10.56 0.21
C MET A 313 21.21 9.35 0.74
N LYS A 314 22.54 9.43 0.73
CA LYS A 314 23.39 8.46 1.43
C LYS A 314 23.09 8.46 2.94
N TRP A 315 23.22 7.32 3.61
CA TRP A 315 22.83 7.17 5.03
C TRP A 315 23.47 8.20 5.97
N GLY A 316 24.76 8.52 5.78
CA GLY A 316 25.44 9.55 6.57
C GLY A 316 24.81 10.94 6.38
N GLU A 317 24.44 11.28 5.15
CA GLU A 317 23.76 12.53 4.82
C GLU A 317 22.34 12.59 5.42
N GLN A 318 21.61 11.47 5.40
CA GLN A 318 20.29 11.40 6.04
C GLN A 318 20.38 11.75 7.52
N ALA A 319 21.31 11.17 8.27
CA ALA A 319 21.49 11.48 9.68
C ALA A 319 21.81 12.96 9.90
N ARG A 320 22.67 13.56 9.06
CA ARG A 320 23.06 14.96 9.14
C ARG A 320 21.91 15.91 8.81
N VAL A 321 21.21 15.68 7.72
CA VAL A 321 20.15 16.57 7.21
C VAL A 321 18.87 16.45 8.05
N LEU A 322 18.44 15.22 8.37
CA LEU A 322 17.19 15.01 9.08
C LEU A 322 17.25 15.45 10.56
N ARG A 323 18.44 15.51 11.16
CA ARG A 323 18.63 16.13 12.49
C ARG A 323 18.54 17.65 12.51
N LEU A 324 18.39 18.30 11.37
CA LEU A 324 18.04 19.72 11.29
C LEU A 324 16.54 19.97 11.44
N ILE A 325 15.73 18.93 11.46
CA ILE A 325 14.29 19.01 11.71
C ILE A 325 14.06 19.27 13.20
N PRO A 326 13.35 20.36 13.58
CA PRO A 326 13.08 20.66 14.98
C PRO A 326 12.45 19.49 15.72
N GLY A 327 13.06 19.10 16.86
CA GLY A 327 12.67 17.94 17.64
C GLY A 327 13.34 16.63 17.22
N LEU A 328 14.08 16.59 16.12
CA LEU A 328 14.84 15.41 15.67
C LEU A 328 16.35 15.57 15.84
N GLU A 329 16.84 16.61 16.49
CA GLU A 329 18.27 16.82 16.70
C GLU A 329 18.96 15.66 17.45
N PRO A 330 18.34 15.08 18.52
CA PRO A 330 18.88 13.91 19.20
C PRO A 330 18.42 12.58 18.60
N ALA A 331 17.59 12.60 17.52
CA ALA A 331 16.90 11.40 17.05
C ALA A 331 17.84 10.27 16.63
N GLU A 332 17.48 9.06 17.03
CA GLU A 332 18.08 7.81 16.58
C GLU A 332 17.22 7.21 15.46
N PHE A 333 17.88 6.89 14.34
CA PHE A 333 17.23 6.30 13.17
C PHE A 333 17.29 4.78 13.26
N VAL A 334 16.14 4.15 13.44
CA VAL A 334 15.98 2.68 13.38
C VAL A 334 16.15 2.18 11.96
N ARG A 335 15.73 3.00 11.00
CA ARG A 335 15.81 2.71 9.58
C ARG A 335 16.09 3.99 8.80
N PHE A 336 17.08 3.93 7.94
CA PHE A 336 17.29 4.96 6.93
C PHE A 336 16.44 4.71 5.68
N GLY A 337 16.15 5.79 4.96
CA GLY A 337 15.57 5.72 3.65
C GLY A 337 16.53 5.06 2.65
N MET A 338 15.98 4.39 1.66
CA MET A 338 16.77 3.84 0.55
C MET A 338 15.95 3.89 -0.73
N ILE A 339 16.67 3.97 -1.85
CA ILE A 339 16.09 3.88 -3.17
C ILE A 339 16.18 2.45 -3.67
N HIS A 340 15.18 2.01 -4.41
CA HIS A 340 15.18 0.72 -5.11
C HIS A 340 14.49 0.83 -6.46
N ARG A 341 14.89 -0.05 -7.37
CA ARG A 341 14.33 -0.15 -8.69
C ARG A 341 13.15 -1.11 -8.68
N ASN A 342 12.00 -0.64 -9.15
CA ASN A 342 10.79 -1.43 -9.30
C ASN A 342 10.63 -1.85 -10.75
N THR A 343 10.42 -3.13 -10.99
CA THR A 343 10.19 -3.69 -12.33
C THR A 343 8.72 -3.99 -12.52
N TYR A 344 8.19 -3.70 -13.72
CA TYR A 344 6.82 -4.04 -14.10
C TYR A 344 6.73 -4.38 -15.60
N ILE A 345 5.67 -5.11 -15.97
CA ILE A 345 5.39 -5.44 -17.38
C ILE A 345 4.53 -4.35 -18.02
N ASN A 346 4.59 -4.23 -19.36
CA ASN A 346 3.67 -3.37 -20.10
C ASN A 346 2.28 -4.03 -20.13
N GLY A 347 1.50 -3.84 -19.07
CA GLY A 347 0.21 -4.50 -18.86
C GLY A 347 -0.74 -4.42 -20.06
N PRO A 348 -0.93 -3.27 -20.76
CA PRO A 348 -1.81 -3.15 -21.92
C PRO A 348 -1.47 -4.10 -23.09
N THR A 349 -0.20 -4.47 -23.25
CA THR A 349 0.22 -5.43 -24.29
C THR A 349 0.14 -6.88 -23.82
N VAL A 350 0.17 -7.13 -22.51
CA VAL A 350 0.32 -8.46 -21.92
C VAL A 350 -0.97 -8.99 -21.31
N LEU A 351 -1.75 -8.11 -20.64
CA LEU A 351 -2.85 -8.52 -19.76
C LEU A 351 -4.24 -8.28 -20.35
N ARG A 352 -5.18 -9.10 -19.89
CA ARG A 352 -6.62 -8.88 -19.98
C ARG A 352 -7.13 -8.23 -18.68
N PRO A 353 -8.34 -7.64 -18.64
CA PRO A 353 -8.91 -7.09 -17.39
C PRO A 353 -9.10 -8.14 -16.28
N THR A 354 -9.10 -9.43 -16.63
CA THR A 354 -9.13 -10.59 -15.72
C THR A 354 -7.80 -10.87 -15.03
N TRP A 355 -6.74 -10.11 -15.33
CA TRP A 355 -5.34 -10.30 -14.92
C TRP A 355 -4.65 -11.52 -15.56
N GLN A 356 -5.36 -12.24 -16.46
CA GLN A 356 -4.75 -13.26 -17.32
C GLN A 356 -3.84 -12.63 -18.38
N THR A 357 -2.83 -13.38 -18.79
CA THR A 357 -2.06 -12.99 -19.99
C THR A 357 -2.87 -13.21 -21.27
N ARG A 358 -2.55 -12.44 -22.31
CA ARG A 358 -3.14 -12.62 -23.64
C ARG A 358 -2.59 -13.84 -24.36
N MET A 359 -1.39 -14.31 -23.98
CA MET A 359 -0.66 -15.39 -24.63
C MET A 359 -0.88 -16.78 -24.02
N ARG A 360 -1.26 -16.83 -22.70
CA ARG A 360 -1.50 -18.07 -21.96
C ARG A 360 -2.71 -17.89 -21.06
N ASP A 361 -3.74 -18.70 -21.27
CA ASP A 361 -4.99 -18.61 -20.48
C ASP A 361 -4.84 -19.14 -19.05
N ASP A 362 -3.78 -19.92 -18.78
CA ASP A 362 -3.42 -20.44 -17.45
C ASP A 362 -2.49 -19.52 -16.67
N LEU A 363 -1.97 -18.42 -17.25
CA LEU A 363 -0.99 -17.54 -16.64
C LEU A 363 -1.57 -16.18 -16.28
N PHE A 364 -1.32 -15.75 -15.03
CA PHE A 364 -1.76 -14.47 -14.47
C PHE A 364 -0.57 -13.68 -13.93
N PHE A 365 -0.67 -12.35 -13.97
CA PHE A 365 0.21 -11.46 -13.21
C PHE A 365 -0.60 -10.64 -12.22
N ALA A 366 -0.09 -10.49 -10.98
CA ALA A 366 -0.73 -9.69 -9.95
C ALA A 366 0.29 -8.91 -9.12
N GLY A 367 -0.16 -7.85 -8.45
CA GLY A 367 0.70 -6.96 -7.69
C GLY A 367 1.45 -5.97 -8.58
N GLN A 368 2.48 -5.35 -8.01
CA GLN A 368 3.20 -4.26 -8.66
C GLN A 368 3.86 -4.66 -9.98
N ILE A 369 4.29 -5.91 -10.13
CA ILE A 369 4.81 -6.44 -11.40
C ILE A 369 3.82 -6.28 -12.56
N SER A 370 2.52 -6.27 -12.32
CA SER A 370 1.49 -6.08 -13.34
C SER A 370 1.25 -4.62 -13.76
N GLY A 371 1.92 -3.66 -13.09
CA GLY A 371 1.77 -2.23 -13.38
C GLY A 371 0.69 -1.53 -12.54
N VAL A 372 0.34 -2.07 -11.39
CA VAL A 372 -0.38 -1.32 -10.35
C VAL A 372 0.63 -0.74 -9.37
N GLU A 373 0.30 0.40 -8.78
CA GLU A 373 1.12 1.03 -7.74
C GLU A 373 0.33 1.15 -6.45
N GLY A 374 0.94 0.71 -5.33
CA GLY A 374 0.38 0.78 -3.99
C GLY A 374 -0.06 -0.56 -3.42
N TYR A 375 -0.07 -0.63 -2.08
CA TYR A 375 -0.38 -1.86 -1.33
C TYR A 375 -1.81 -2.36 -1.56
N VAL A 376 -2.77 -1.43 -1.58
CA VAL A 376 -4.20 -1.75 -1.76
C VAL A 376 -4.45 -2.28 -3.17
N GLU A 377 -3.87 -1.61 -4.18
CA GLU A 377 -3.96 -1.99 -5.59
C GLU A 377 -3.30 -3.34 -5.84
N SER A 378 -2.13 -3.57 -5.24
CA SER A 378 -1.44 -4.86 -5.32
C SER A 378 -2.28 -5.99 -4.75
N ALA A 379 -2.84 -5.82 -3.55
CA ALA A 379 -3.73 -6.80 -2.95
C ALA A 379 -5.01 -7.01 -3.77
N ALA A 380 -5.62 -5.93 -4.28
CA ALA A 380 -6.82 -6.00 -5.11
C ALA A 380 -6.60 -6.78 -6.41
N SER A 381 -5.46 -6.58 -7.06
CA SER A 381 -5.09 -7.38 -8.25
C SER A 381 -4.92 -8.86 -7.92
N GLY A 382 -4.29 -9.17 -6.77
CA GLY A 382 -4.16 -10.52 -6.25
C GLY A 382 -5.51 -11.19 -5.95
N LEU A 383 -6.45 -10.42 -5.38
CA LEU A 383 -7.81 -10.88 -5.10
C LEU A 383 -8.50 -11.34 -6.38
N ILE A 384 -8.47 -10.54 -7.44
CA ILE A 384 -9.12 -10.88 -8.71
C ILE A 384 -8.37 -11.98 -9.45
N ALA A 385 -7.03 -11.93 -9.49
CA ALA A 385 -6.23 -13.00 -10.10
C ALA A 385 -6.47 -14.35 -9.42
N GLY A 386 -6.52 -14.39 -8.08
CA GLY A 386 -6.82 -15.60 -7.31
C GLY A 386 -8.21 -16.19 -7.61
N ARG A 387 -9.25 -15.34 -7.68
CA ARG A 387 -10.61 -15.76 -8.05
C ARG A 387 -10.67 -16.28 -9.49
N ASN A 388 -10.03 -15.59 -10.42
CA ASN A 388 -10.04 -15.97 -11.83
C ASN A 388 -9.18 -17.22 -12.09
N ALA A 389 -8.04 -17.37 -11.42
CA ALA A 389 -7.26 -18.62 -11.44
C ALA A 389 -8.09 -19.80 -10.88
N THR A 390 -8.83 -19.56 -9.79
CA THR A 390 -9.77 -20.57 -9.26
C THR A 390 -10.86 -20.94 -10.28
N ALA A 391 -11.41 -19.97 -11.01
CA ALA A 391 -12.39 -20.24 -12.05
C ALA A 391 -11.79 -21.13 -13.14
N VAL A 392 -10.60 -20.81 -13.64
CA VAL A 392 -9.87 -21.63 -14.63
C VAL A 392 -9.60 -23.04 -14.08
N ALA A 393 -9.05 -23.15 -12.86
CA ALA A 393 -8.76 -24.44 -12.21
C ALA A 393 -9.99 -25.36 -12.07
N THR A 394 -11.17 -24.75 -11.98
CA THR A 394 -12.44 -25.46 -11.84
C THR A 394 -13.25 -25.55 -13.13
N GLY A 395 -12.66 -25.22 -14.29
CA GLY A 395 -13.29 -25.28 -15.60
C GLY A 395 -14.35 -24.21 -15.85
N ARG A 396 -14.33 -23.12 -15.08
CA ARG A 396 -15.22 -21.97 -15.27
C ARG A 396 -14.50 -20.83 -15.99
N ALA A 397 -15.26 -19.98 -16.68
CA ALA A 397 -14.71 -18.80 -17.31
C ALA A 397 -14.30 -17.75 -16.27
N PRO A 398 -13.17 -17.06 -16.44
CA PRO A 398 -12.82 -15.89 -15.68
C PRO A 398 -13.86 -14.78 -15.81
N SER A 399 -13.99 -13.95 -14.77
CA SER A 399 -14.98 -12.87 -14.71
C SER A 399 -14.31 -11.53 -14.46
N GLU A 400 -14.72 -10.52 -15.21
CA GLU A 400 -14.27 -9.13 -15.05
C GLU A 400 -15.18 -8.40 -14.08
N PRO A 401 -14.64 -7.73 -13.03
CA PRO A 401 -15.44 -6.80 -12.25
C PRO A 401 -15.93 -5.63 -13.12
N PRO A 402 -17.14 -5.10 -12.88
CA PRO A 402 -17.66 -3.97 -13.65
C PRO A 402 -16.73 -2.75 -13.59
N ARG A 403 -16.55 -2.06 -14.71
CA ARG A 403 -15.70 -0.85 -14.78
C ARG A 403 -16.13 0.29 -13.87
N GLU A 404 -17.40 0.30 -13.46
CA GLU A 404 -17.95 1.22 -12.50
C GLU A 404 -17.40 1.03 -11.08
N THR A 405 -16.84 -0.16 -10.78
CA THR A 405 -16.12 -0.45 -9.52
C THR A 405 -14.69 0.10 -9.57
N ALA A 406 -14.09 0.37 -8.42
CA ALA A 406 -12.69 0.78 -8.35
C ALA A 406 -11.76 -0.37 -8.80
N ILE A 407 -12.06 -1.59 -8.38
CA ILE A 407 -11.26 -2.78 -8.73
C ILE A 407 -11.37 -3.11 -10.23
N GLY A 408 -12.54 -2.96 -10.84
CA GLY A 408 -12.74 -3.15 -12.29
C GLY A 408 -12.11 -2.04 -13.12
N ALA A 409 -12.17 -0.78 -12.66
CA ALA A 409 -11.49 0.34 -13.30
C ALA A 409 -9.96 0.15 -13.31
N LEU A 410 -9.40 -0.38 -12.22
CA LEU A 410 -7.97 -0.70 -12.11
C LEU A 410 -7.57 -1.79 -13.12
N GLY A 411 -8.30 -2.90 -13.19
CA GLY A 411 -8.08 -3.99 -14.15
C GLY A 411 -8.19 -3.51 -15.60
N PHE A 412 -9.19 -2.64 -15.87
CA PHE A 412 -9.34 -2.04 -17.19
C PHE A 412 -8.16 -1.12 -17.56
N TYR A 413 -7.69 -0.26 -16.64
CA TYR A 413 -6.54 0.61 -16.91
C TYR A 413 -5.30 -0.21 -17.24
N VAL A 414 -4.96 -1.19 -16.39
CA VAL A 414 -3.78 -2.03 -16.56
C VAL A 414 -3.77 -2.77 -17.92
N SER A 415 -4.94 -3.12 -18.43
CA SER A 415 -5.06 -3.92 -19.67
C SER A 415 -5.37 -3.10 -20.94
N ASN A 416 -5.77 -1.82 -20.81
CA ASN A 416 -6.24 -1.02 -21.95
C ASN A 416 -5.66 0.39 -22.02
N ALA A 417 -4.75 0.79 -21.12
CA ALA A 417 -4.06 2.06 -21.21
C ALA A 417 -3.19 2.14 -22.48
N ASN A 418 -2.73 3.34 -22.81
CA ASN A 418 -1.84 3.51 -23.97
C ASN A 418 -0.48 2.82 -23.71
N PRO A 419 -0.11 1.78 -24.47
CA PRO A 419 1.12 1.03 -24.22
C PRO A 419 2.41 1.84 -24.46
N GLN A 420 2.35 2.93 -25.23
CA GLN A 420 3.50 3.79 -25.50
C GLN A 420 3.83 4.73 -24.34
N HIS A 421 2.84 5.00 -23.49
CA HIS A 421 2.94 5.90 -22.36
C HIS A 421 2.38 5.23 -21.09
N TYR A 422 2.58 3.91 -20.99
CA TYR A 422 2.08 3.17 -19.84
C TYR A 422 2.96 3.39 -18.61
N GLU A 423 2.34 3.85 -17.55
CA GLU A 423 2.94 4.00 -16.23
C GLU A 423 2.08 3.30 -15.18
N PRO A 424 2.69 2.75 -14.11
CA PRO A 424 1.95 2.20 -12.99
C PRO A 424 0.99 3.23 -12.41
N THR A 425 -0.16 2.76 -11.94
CA THR A 425 -1.20 3.66 -11.43
C THR A 425 -1.71 3.24 -10.06
N ASN A 426 -1.99 4.27 -9.25
CA ASN A 426 -2.89 4.13 -8.11
C ASN A 426 -4.33 4.29 -8.57
N ILE A 427 -5.26 3.72 -7.80
CA ILE A 427 -6.67 3.95 -8.04
C ILE A 427 -7.06 5.42 -7.79
N THR A 428 -7.70 6.02 -8.77
CA THR A 428 -8.27 7.37 -8.68
C THR A 428 -9.66 7.37 -9.32
N PHE A 429 -10.50 8.33 -8.93
CA PHE A 429 -11.79 8.52 -9.63
C PHE A 429 -11.62 8.89 -11.10
N GLY A 430 -10.42 9.35 -11.53
CA GLY A 430 -10.12 9.71 -12.91
C GLY A 430 -10.05 8.54 -13.87
N ILE A 431 -9.73 7.32 -13.39
CA ILE A 431 -9.72 6.11 -14.23
C ILE A 431 -11.06 5.35 -14.21
N MET A 432 -11.99 5.74 -13.33
CA MET A 432 -13.35 5.20 -13.31
C MET A 432 -14.21 5.88 -14.37
N PRO A 433 -15.19 5.19 -14.99
CA PRO A 433 -16.11 5.80 -15.94
C PRO A 433 -16.83 7.02 -15.37
N ALA A 434 -16.96 8.08 -16.14
CA ALA A 434 -17.66 9.28 -15.70
C ALA A 434 -19.07 8.99 -15.20
N LEU A 435 -19.55 9.77 -14.23
CA LEU A 435 -20.95 9.71 -13.82
C LEU A 435 -21.82 10.25 -14.96
N THR A 436 -22.75 9.45 -15.44
CA THR A 436 -23.70 9.83 -16.49
C THR A 436 -25.11 9.92 -15.92
N SER A 437 -25.92 10.83 -16.44
CA SER A 437 -27.33 10.97 -16.09
C SER A 437 -28.17 9.87 -16.73
N ARG A 438 -27.94 8.60 -16.38
CA ARG A 438 -28.64 7.44 -17.00
C ARG A 438 -30.10 7.26 -16.55
N THR A 439 -30.53 7.93 -15.48
CA THR A 439 -31.85 7.74 -14.86
C THR A 439 -32.57 9.08 -14.57
N GLY A 440 -32.20 10.17 -15.26
CA GLY A 440 -32.76 11.50 -14.97
C GLY A 440 -32.21 12.16 -13.70
N ALA A 441 -31.44 11.45 -12.89
CA ALA A 441 -30.75 12.02 -11.74
C ALA A 441 -29.58 12.90 -12.20
N ARG A 442 -29.58 14.17 -11.75
CA ARG A 442 -28.55 15.14 -12.11
C ARG A 442 -27.22 14.77 -11.43
N VAL A 443 -26.13 14.72 -12.21
CA VAL A 443 -24.77 14.57 -11.63
C VAL A 443 -24.51 15.68 -10.61
N PRO A 444 -24.09 15.36 -9.36
CA PRO A 444 -23.86 16.37 -8.34
C PRO A 444 -22.80 17.40 -8.77
N LYS A 445 -23.08 18.69 -8.55
CA LYS A 445 -22.14 19.78 -8.84
C LYS A 445 -21.06 19.89 -7.77
N ASN A 446 -21.42 19.64 -6.51
CA ASN A 446 -20.48 19.67 -5.39
C ASN A 446 -19.46 18.55 -5.54
N LYS A 447 -18.16 18.86 -5.33
CA LYS A 447 -17.06 17.91 -5.47
C LYS A 447 -17.16 16.73 -4.47
N GLY A 448 -17.59 17.00 -3.23
CA GLY A 448 -17.80 15.98 -2.19
C GLY A 448 -18.90 15.00 -2.57
N ASP A 449 -20.10 15.54 -2.90
CA ASP A 449 -21.26 14.73 -3.27
C ASP A 449 -21.00 13.91 -4.54
N ARG A 450 -20.23 14.49 -5.49
CA ARG A 450 -19.85 13.76 -6.71
C ARG A 450 -18.92 12.57 -6.39
N LYS A 451 -18.01 12.70 -5.45
CA LYS A 451 -17.16 11.58 -5.02
C LYS A 451 -17.96 10.48 -4.33
N LEU A 452 -18.92 10.84 -3.47
CA LEU A 452 -19.82 9.88 -2.85
C LEU A 452 -20.69 9.17 -3.88
N ALA A 453 -21.19 9.87 -4.89
CA ALA A 453 -21.93 9.25 -5.99
C ALA A 453 -21.10 8.23 -6.79
N TYR A 454 -19.79 8.47 -6.96
CA TYR A 454 -18.89 7.45 -7.53
C TYR A 454 -18.83 6.21 -6.62
N ALA A 455 -18.69 6.40 -5.31
CA ALA A 455 -18.62 5.31 -4.34
C ALA A 455 -19.92 4.48 -4.32
N GLU A 456 -21.08 5.13 -4.23
CA GLU A 456 -22.38 4.47 -4.23
C GLU A 456 -22.59 3.64 -5.50
N ARG A 457 -22.29 4.23 -6.67
CA ARG A 457 -22.38 3.50 -7.96
C ARG A 457 -21.45 2.29 -7.98
N ALA A 458 -20.20 2.46 -7.51
CA ALA A 458 -19.20 1.39 -7.50
C ALA A 458 -19.64 0.21 -6.63
N LEU A 459 -20.08 0.51 -5.41
CA LEU A 459 -20.51 -0.51 -4.47
C LEU A 459 -21.80 -1.24 -4.95
N ALA A 460 -22.74 -0.52 -5.54
CA ALA A 460 -23.94 -1.13 -6.13
C ALA A 460 -23.59 -2.05 -7.33
N ALA A 461 -22.63 -1.62 -8.18
CA ALA A 461 -22.17 -2.43 -9.30
C ALA A 461 -21.42 -3.69 -8.81
N LEU A 462 -20.63 -3.58 -7.74
CA LEU A 462 -19.94 -4.71 -7.11
C LEU A 462 -20.94 -5.71 -6.55
N ASP A 463 -21.93 -5.24 -5.80
CA ASP A 463 -22.95 -6.11 -5.20
C ASP A 463 -23.69 -6.91 -6.29
N GLY A 464 -24.06 -6.24 -7.39
CA GLY A 464 -24.69 -6.92 -8.54
C GLY A 464 -23.81 -7.98 -9.21
N TRP A 465 -22.50 -7.71 -9.30
CA TRP A 465 -21.52 -8.65 -9.87
C TRP A 465 -21.25 -9.84 -8.93
N SER A 466 -21.14 -9.59 -7.62
CA SER A 466 -20.79 -10.59 -6.63
C SER A 466 -21.85 -11.66 -6.43
N VAL A 467 -23.14 -11.38 -6.71
CA VAL A 467 -24.23 -12.37 -6.64
C VAL A 467 -23.98 -13.58 -7.57
N GLY A 468 -23.31 -13.36 -8.72
CA GLY A 468 -22.94 -14.43 -9.65
C GLY A 468 -21.64 -15.16 -9.30
N GLN A 469 -20.94 -14.76 -8.24
CA GLN A 469 -19.67 -15.36 -7.82
C GLN A 469 -19.93 -16.39 -6.70
N PRO A 470 -19.12 -17.46 -6.62
CA PRO A 470 -19.22 -18.40 -5.51
C PRO A 470 -18.99 -17.67 -4.18
N PRO A 471 -19.86 -17.82 -3.18
CA PRO A 471 -19.64 -17.24 -1.88
C PRO A 471 -18.38 -17.85 -1.26
N LEU A 472 -17.52 -17.00 -0.69
CA LEU A 472 -16.47 -17.50 0.19
C LEU A 472 -17.12 -17.98 1.49
N PRO A 473 -16.70 -19.13 2.05
CA PRO A 473 -17.22 -19.59 3.33
C PRO A 473 -16.96 -18.53 4.41
N PRO A 474 -17.91 -18.33 5.36
CA PRO A 474 -17.67 -17.45 6.47
C PRO A 474 -16.46 -17.98 7.25
N TYR A 475 -15.49 -17.10 7.49
CA TYR A 475 -14.34 -17.43 8.33
C TYR A 475 -14.82 -17.69 9.76
N SER A 476 -14.53 -18.87 10.30
CA SER A 476 -14.69 -19.10 11.74
C SER A 476 -13.57 -18.35 12.47
N ASP A 477 -13.91 -17.47 13.40
CA ASP A 477 -12.96 -16.71 14.25
C ASP A 477 -12.13 -17.59 15.23
N SER A 478 -12.09 -18.90 15.00
CA SER A 478 -11.28 -19.84 15.76
C SER A 478 -9.82 -19.83 15.29
N VAL A 479 -9.11 -18.71 15.44
CA VAL A 479 -7.66 -18.76 15.61
C VAL A 479 -7.42 -19.23 17.05
N PRO A 480 -6.77 -20.36 17.30
CA PRO A 480 -6.39 -20.72 18.66
C PRO A 480 -5.50 -19.60 19.19
N ALA A 481 -5.90 -19.01 20.33
CA ALA A 481 -5.04 -18.13 21.07
C ALA A 481 -3.73 -18.89 21.31
N SER A 482 -2.63 -18.42 20.69
CA SER A 482 -1.31 -18.94 21.00
C SER A 482 -1.08 -18.74 22.48
N THR A 483 -1.12 -19.81 23.23
CA THR A 483 -0.65 -19.87 24.59
C THR A 483 0.80 -19.40 24.64
N ARG A 484 0.98 -18.26 25.35
CA ARG A 484 2.16 -17.65 25.99
C ARG A 484 3.55 -18.08 25.53
#